data_bebfcf82219dd9bba050d56931b95045
#
_entry.id   bebfcf82219dd9bba050d56931b95045
#
_cell.length_a   1.000
_cell.length_b   1.000
_cell.length_c   1.000
_cell.angle_alpha   90.00
_cell.angle_beta   90.00
_cell.angle_gamma   90.00
#
_symmetry.space_group_name_H-M   'P 1'
#
loop_
_entity.id
_entity.type
_entity.pdbx_description
1 polymer ?
#
loop_
_entity_poly.entity_id
_entity_poly.type
_entity_poly.pdbx_seq_one_letter_code
_entity_poly.pdbx_strand_id
1 'polypeptide(L)'
;MGSRPLTVLIGSVGIVALSACGPATPSTKASPQVQVSSTSTTLDSTPSQPTTTSTTAGRTGVYGDPAAAAKYWQQQSLEDNCGLVAVADVVGEITGHAPTEQQVIALAVSTPSGTNPGPIYAPVNDPSHANGTGGIEMADEVVLLDHYGIKSVMTDATTHPDQTGLPALERYLTANRKIIAWVNSAVIWNTSDQRTAADHFLVVTGIDTNAEVIHLNDPGADHADEQVSMTTFTTAWQTGGDSIVVTGAA
;
A
#
# COMPACT_ATOMS: atom_id res chain seq x y z
N MET A 1 -30.19 -37.37 39.17
CA MET A 1 -29.95 -36.65 40.45
C MET A 1 -28.45 -36.64 40.68
N GLY A 2 -27.81 -35.47 40.76
CA GLY A 2 -26.37 -35.34 40.98
C GLY A 2 -25.87 -33.96 40.55
N SER A 3 -26.25 -32.91 41.27
CA SER A 3 -25.78 -31.55 41.11
C SER A 3 -24.31 -31.43 41.53
N ARG A 4 -23.46 -30.81 40.71
CA ARG A 4 -22.10 -30.39 41.09
C ARG A 4 -22.04 -28.86 41.17
N PRO A 5 -21.38 -28.28 42.15
CA PRO A 5 -21.34 -26.84 42.37
C PRO A 5 -20.29 -26.16 41.48
N LEU A 6 -20.64 -24.95 41.08
CA LEU A 6 -19.83 -24.01 40.33
C LEU A 6 -18.86 -23.30 41.27
N THR A 7 -17.55 -23.40 41.06
CA THR A 7 -16.55 -22.66 41.81
C THR A 7 -16.16 -21.41 41.03
N VAL A 8 -16.50 -20.24 41.57
CA VAL A 8 -16.11 -18.92 41.07
C VAL A 8 -14.74 -18.56 41.65
N LEU A 9 -13.75 -18.35 40.83
CA LEU A 9 -12.47 -17.75 41.21
C LEU A 9 -12.52 -16.24 40.94
N ILE A 10 -12.42 -15.46 42.01
CA ILE A 10 -12.24 -14.01 41.94
C ILE A 10 -10.74 -13.73 41.95
N GLY A 11 -10.24 -13.20 40.84
CA GLY A 11 -8.84 -12.78 40.67
C GLY A 11 -8.69 -11.27 40.85
N SER A 12 -7.79 -10.88 41.75
CA SER A 12 -7.57 -9.53 42.28
C SER A 12 -6.96 -8.58 41.24
N VAL A 13 -7.49 -7.35 41.24
CA VAL A 13 -6.99 -6.19 40.50
C VAL A 13 -5.75 -5.63 41.19
N GLY A 14 -4.62 -5.60 40.55
CA GLY A 14 -3.40 -4.92 40.97
C GLY A 14 -3.35 -3.49 40.41
N ILE A 15 -3.39 -2.51 41.31
CA ILE A 15 -3.19 -1.09 40.98
C ILE A 15 -1.69 -0.82 40.95
N VAL A 16 -1.17 -0.31 39.85
CA VAL A 16 0.20 0.22 39.73
C VAL A 16 0.14 1.74 39.69
N ALA A 17 0.85 2.36 40.65
CA ALA A 17 0.91 3.79 40.88
C ALA A 17 1.78 4.51 39.86
N LEU A 18 1.31 5.66 39.36
CA LEU A 18 2.07 6.64 38.59
C LEU A 18 3.00 7.43 39.52
N SER A 19 4.30 7.49 39.14
CA SER A 19 5.23 8.48 39.67
C SER A 19 5.42 9.60 38.68
N ALA A 20 5.04 10.80 39.05
CA ALA A 20 5.30 12.04 38.36
C ALA A 20 6.70 12.56 38.67
N CYS A 21 7.48 12.96 37.68
CA CYS A 21 8.66 13.83 37.82
C CYS A 21 8.44 15.12 37.03
N GLY A 22 8.66 16.23 37.73
CA GLY A 22 8.35 17.58 37.33
C GLY A 22 9.37 18.25 36.40
N PRO A 23 9.15 19.54 36.06
CA PRO A 23 9.77 20.20 34.91
C PRO A 23 11.13 20.82 35.22
N ALA A 24 12.06 20.74 34.26
CA ALA A 24 13.32 21.46 34.28
C ALA A 24 13.20 22.77 33.46
N THR A 25 13.59 23.87 34.09
CA THR A 25 13.62 25.23 33.55
C THR A 25 14.78 25.47 32.58
N PRO A 26 14.65 26.39 31.59
CA PRO A 26 15.70 26.71 30.65
C PRO A 26 16.71 27.72 31.23
N SER A 27 17.98 27.45 31.02
CA SER A 27 19.09 28.35 31.34
C SER A 27 19.51 29.12 30.08
N THR A 28 19.29 30.43 30.11
CA THR A 28 19.82 31.42 29.18
C THR A 28 21.30 31.66 29.43
N LYS A 29 22.14 31.58 28.39
CA LYS A 29 23.46 32.22 28.37
C LYS A 29 23.65 33.06 27.11
N ALA A 30 24.05 34.29 27.35
CA ALA A 30 24.23 35.38 26.43
C ALA A 30 25.50 35.24 25.54
N SER A 31 25.43 35.92 24.41
CA SER A 31 26.50 36.22 23.44
C SER A 31 27.77 36.84 24.02
N PRO A 32 28.83 36.81 23.22
CA PRO A 32 29.44 38.08 22.86
C PRO A 32 29.55 38.33 21.34
N GLN A 33 29.20 39.54 20.98
CA GLN A 33 29.51 40.17 19.70
C GLN A 33 31.01 40.37 19.55
N VAL A 34 31.56 40.05 18.41
CA VAL A 34 32.84 40.56 17.94
C VAL A 34 32.64 41.20 16.58
N GLN A 35 32.88 42.49 16.58
CA GLN A 35 32.92 43.35 15.41
C GLN A 35 34.34 43.31 14.84
N VAL A 36 34.52 43.01 13.57
CA VAL A 36 35.79 43.33 12.85
C VAL A 36 35.50 43.71 11.41
N SER A 37 35.88 44.88 11.17
CA SER A 37 36.30 45.67 10.00
C SER A 37 36.34 45.02 8.62
N SER A 38 35.77 45.82 7.71
CA SER A 38 35.83 45.76 6.26
C SER A 38 37.26 45.78 5.71
N THR A 39 37.54 44.85 4.78
CA THR A 39 38.57 45.06 3.77
C THR A 39 38.02 44.63 2.43
N SER A 40 37.89 45.61 1.54
CA SER A 40 37.52 45.40 0.14
C SER A 40 38.70 44.79 -0.61
N THR A 41 38.44 43.68 -1.31
CA THR A 41 39.35 43.24 -2.37
C THR A 41 38.49 42.78 -3.57
N THR A 42 38.89 43.28 -4.69
CA THR A 42 38.32 43.29 -6.04
C THR A 42 38.18 41.92 -6.66
N LEU A 43 37.04 41.71 -7.30
CA LEU A 43 36.73 41.00 -8.57
C LEU A 43 37.59 39.80 -8.96
N ASP A 44 36.95 38.63 -8.90
CA ASP A 44 37.09 37.67 -9.99
C ASP A 44 35.71 37.12 -10.34
N SER A 45 35.29 37.32 -11.59
CA SER A 45 33.97 36.95 -12.10
C SER A 45 34.05 35.54 -12.67
N THR A 46 33.74 34.54 -11.84
CA THR A 46 33.45 33.20 -12.31
C THR A 46 32.03 33.19 -12.87
N PRO A 47 31.78 32.70 -14.10
CA PRO A 47 30.44 32.64 -14.63
C PRO A 47 29.62 31.61 -13.82
N SER A 48 28.58 32.08 -13.14
CA SER A 48 27.57 31.24 -12.49
C SER A 48 26.92 30.35 -13.55
N GLN A 49 27.19 29.07 -13.44
CA GLN A 49 26.48 28.05 -14.19
C GLN A 49 24.97 28.15 -13.81
N PRO A 50 24.06 28.25 -14.76
CA PRO A 50 22.64 28.29 -14.44
C PRO A 50 22.25 26.96 -13.75
N THR A 51 21.90 27.07 -12.49
CA THR A 51 21.20 25.98 -11.79
C THR A 51 19.87 25.81 -12.49
N THR A 52 19.79 24.85 -13.39
CA THR A 52 18.50 24.38 -13.93
C THR A 52 17.75 23.77 -12.80
N THR A 53 16.92 24.57 -12.14
CA THR A 53 15.82 24.08 -11.33
C THR A 53 14.89 23.38 -12.34
N SER A 54 15.03 22.07 -12.48
CA SER A 54 14.01 21.25 -13.16
C SER A 54 12.75 21.35 -12.33
N THR A 55 11.95 22.36 -12.62
CA THR A 55 10.55 22.35 -12.27
C THR A 55 9.97 21.21 -13.10
N THR A 56 9.76 20.05 -12.50
CA THR A 56 8.95 18.99 -13.10
C THR A 56 7.57 19.62 -13.27
N ALA A 57 7.30 20.17 -14.45
CA ALA A 57 5.96 20.55 -14.85
C ALA A 57 5.14 19.27 -14.72
N GLY A 58 4.18 19.25 -13.80
CA GLY A 58 3.29 18.12 -13.59
C GLY A 58 2.70 17.75 -14.97
N ARG A 59 2.92 16.53 -15.42
CA ARG A 59 2.29 16.04 -16.63
C ARG A 59 0.79 16.01 -16.32
N THR A 60 -0.01 16.68 -17.12
CA THR A 60 -1.47 16.66 -17.00
C THR A 60 -2.01 15.65 -18.00
N GLY A 61 -2.92 14.80 -17.56
CA GLY A 61 -3.55 13.82 -18.43
C GLY A 61 -4.02 12.57 -17.69
N VAL A 62 -4.48 11.62 -18.46
CA VAL A 62 -4.84 10.29 -17.99
C VAL A 62 -3.65 9.35 -18.21
N TYR A 63 -3.26 8.63 -17.18
CA TYR A 63 -2.23 7.59 -17.19
C TYR A 63 -2.89 6.24 -16.98
N GLY A 64 -2.45 5.21 -17.70
CA GLY A 64 -3.10 3.89 -17.71
C GLY A 64 -4.24 3.81 -18.71
N ASP A 65 -5.01 2.71 -18.64
CA ASP A 65 -6.19 2.48 -19.47
C ASP A 65 -7.30 1.81 -18.64
N PRO A 66 -8.00 2.58 -17.78
CA PRO A 66 -9.04 2.04 -16.92
C PRO A 66 -10.15 1.32 -17.69
N ALA A 67 -10.52 1.85 -18.86
CA ALA A 67 -11.58 1.26 -19.67
C ALA A 67 -11.20 -0.13 -20.23
N ALA A 68 -9.93 -0.31 -20.57
CA ALA A 68 -9.43 -1.62 -20.99
C ALA A 68 -9.27 -2.59 -19.82
N ALA A 69 -8.88 -2.09 -18.65
CA ALA A 69 -8.70 -2.87 -17.43
C ALA A 69 -10.03 -3.35 -16.82
N ALA A 70 -11.06 -2.52 -16.85
CA ALA A 70 -12.37 -2.77 -16.25
C ALA A 70 -13.00 -4.13 -16.62
N LYS A 71 -12.71 -4.65 -17.82
CA LYS A 71 -13.23 -5.95 -18.28
C LYS A 71 -12.65 -7.17 -17.56
N TYR A 72 -11.56 -7.00 -16.80
CA TYR A 72 -10.89 -8.07 -16.06
C TYR A 72 -11.23 -8.04 -14.58
N TRP A 73 -11.88 -6.97 -14.12
CA TRP A 73 -12.35 -6.87 -12.75
C TRP A 73 -13.25 -8.05 -12.38
N GLN A 74 -13.02 -8.57 -11.19
CA GLN A 74 -13.84 -9.60 -10.56
C GLN A 74 -14.14 -9.16 -9.12
N GLN A 75 -15.38 -9.33 -8.68
CA GLN A 75 -15.71 -9.15 -7.28
C GLN A 75 -15.26 -10.38 -6.48
N GLN A 76 -14.57 -10.14 -5.35
CA GLN A 76 -14.22 -11.21 -4.43
C GLN A 76 -15.48 -11.83 -3.80
N SER A 77 -15.48 -13.14 -3.60
CA SER A 77 -16.59 -13.85 -2.95
C SER A 77 -16.32 -14.19 -1.48
N LEU A 78 -15.07 -14.04 -1.02
CA LEU A 78 -14.64 -14.28 0.35
C LEU A 78 -14.12 -12.96 0.95
N GLU A 79 -14.19 -12.83 2.29
CA GLU A 79 -13.82 -11.58 2.96
C GLU A 79 -12.31 -11.30 2.98
N ASP A 80 -11.48 -12.32 2.72
CA ASP A 80 -10.04 -12.30 2.93
C ASP A 80 -9.20 -12.61 1.67
N ASN A 81 -9.81 -12.67 0.48
CA ASN A 81 -9.11 -13.09 -0.74
C ASN A 81 -8.89 -11.96 -1.76
N CYS A 82 -8.95 -10.70 -1.34
CA CYS A 82 -8.76 -9.53 -2.21
C CYS A 82 -7.44 -9.60 -3.02
N GLY A 83 -6.32 -9.99 -2.40
CA GLY A 83 -5.04 -10.12 -3.10
C GLY A 83 -5.05 -11.21 -4.17
N LEU A 84 -5.78 -12.32 -3.97
CA LEU A 84 -5.93 -13.36 -4.99
C LEU A 84 -6.70 -12.86 -6.20
N VAL A 85 -7.77 -12.09 -5.97
CA VAL A 85 -8.59 -11.52 -7.04
C VAL A 85 -7.85 -10.39 -7.74
N ALA A 86 -7.08 -9.56 -7.03
CA ALA A 86 -6.20 -8.55 -7.63
C ALA A 86 -5.13 -9.19 -8.54
N VAL A 87 -4.55 -10.34 -8.14
CA VAL A 87 -3.65 -11.12 -9.01
C VAL A 87 -4.38 -11.60 -10.27
N ALA A 88 -5.63 -12.12 -10.14
CA ALA A 88 -6.41 -12.55 -11.30
C ALA A 88 -6.67 -11.43 -12.30
N ASP A 89 -6.98 -10.24 -11.80
CA ASP A 89 -7.18 -9.04 -12.61
C ASP A 89 -5.91 -8.69 -13.39
N VAL A 90 -4.78 -8.54 -12.70
CA VAL A 90 -3.48 -8.25 -13.33
C VAL A 90 -3.09 -9.30 -14.39
N VAL A 91 -3.32 -10.59 -14.12
CA VAL A 91 -3.12 -11.66 -15.12
C VAL A 91 -3.99 -11.43 -16.34
N GLY A 92 -5.26 -11.09 -16.12
CA GLY A 92 -6.21 -10.75 -17.19
C GLY A 92 -5.73 -9.58 -18.03
N GLU A 93 -5.30 -8.50 -17.40
CA GLU A 93 -4.83 -7.30 -18.08
C GLU A 93 -3.59 -7.55 -18.96
N ILE A 94 -2.70 -8.46 -18.55
CA ILE A 94 -1.46 -8.75 -19.28
C ILE A 94 -1.67 -9.79 -20.35
N THR A 95 -2.40 -10.86 -20.03
CA THR A 95 -2.53 -12.03 -20.92
C THR A 95 -3.75 -12.00 -21.82
N GLY A 96 -4.72 -11.13 -21.51
CA GLY A 96 -6.03 -11.11 -22.15
C GLY A 96 -7.01 -12.14 -21.60
N HIS A 97 -6.61 -12.95 -20.61
CA HIS A 97 -7.40 -14.04 -20.03
C HIS A 97 -7.23 -14.07 -18.52
N ALA A 98 -8.19 -13.52 -17.78
CA ALA A 98 -8.17 -13.60 -16.33
C ALA A 98 -8.50 -15.02 -15.85
N PRO A 99 -7.72 -15.60 -14.92
CA PRO A 99 -8.16 -16.80 -14.21
C PRO A 99 -9.38 -16.45 -13.35
N THR A 100 -10.21 -17.45 -13.07
CA THR A 100 -11.30 -17.25 -12.13
C THR A 100 -10.77 -17.21 -10.69
N GLU A 101 -11.52 -16.58 -9.80
CA GLU A 101 -11.22 -16.55 -8.36
C GLU A 101 -10.86 -17.95 -7.83
N GLN A 102 -11.68 -18.97 -8.16
CA GLN A 102 -11.46 -20.36 -7.72
C GLN A 102 -10.15 -20.95 -8.26
N GLN A 103 -9.73 -20.57 -9.46
CA GLN A 103 -8.46 -21.04 -10.03
C GLN A 103 -7.27 -20.45 -9.28
N VAL A 104 -7.33 -19.16 -8.92
CA VAL A 104 -6.26 -18.52 -8.13
C VAL A 104 -6.25 -19.04 -6.70
N ILE A 105 -7.41 -19.25 -6.07
CA ILE A 105 -7.51 -19.92 -4.77
C ILE A 105 -6.86 -21.30 -4.81
N ALA A 106 -7.20 -22.14 -5.79
CA ALA A 106 -6.63 -23.48 -5.91
C ALA A 106 -5.11 -23.46 -6.09
N LEU A 107 -4.58 -22.50 -6.86
CA LEU A 107 -3.16 -22.27 -7.00
C LEU A 107 -2.53 -21.89 -5.66
N ALA A 108 -3.07 -20.90 -4.97
CA ALA A 108 -2.54 -20.37 -3.72
C ALA A 108 -2.54 -21.41 -2.58
N VAL A 109 -3.60 -22.25 -2.49
CA VAL A 109 -3.67 -23.36 -1.53
C VAL A 109 -2.62 -24.43 -1.81
N SER A 110 -2.23 -24.64 -3.06
CA SER A 110 -1.23 -25.66 -3.45
C SER A 110 0.21 -25.12 -3.52
N THR A 111 0.41 -23.80 -3.37
CA THR A 111 1.72 -23.16 -3.48
C THR A 111 2.23 -22.78 -2.08
N PRO A 112 3.46 -23.20 -1.69
CA PRO A 112 4.05 -22.75 -0.43
C PRO A 112 4.24 -21.23 -0.41
N SER A 113 3.93 -20.58 0.71
CA SER A 113 4.24 -19.16 0.91
C SER A 113 5.75 -18.94 0.99
N GLY A 114 6.22 -17.85 0.40
CA GLY A 114 7.59 -17.38 0.54
C GLY A 114 7.87 -16.67 1.87
N THR A 115 6.82 -16.32 2.60
CA THR A 115 6.87 -15.47 3.81
C THR A 115 6.54 -16.24 5.08
N ASN A 116 5.50 -17.06 5.03
CA ASN A 116 4.95 -17.79 6.18
C ASN A 116 5.09 -19.31 6.02
N PRO A 117 5.13 -20.07 7.11
CA PRO A 117 4.97 -21.53 7.04
C PRO A 117 3.60 -21.92 6.48
N GLY A 118 3.58 -22.86 5.53
CA GLY A 118 2.34 -23.36 4.93
C GLY A 118 2.07 -22.82 3.52
N PRO A 119 0.84 -22.97 3.01
CA PRO A 119 0.45 -22.45 1.69
C PRO A 119 0.33 -20.92 1.69
N ILE A 120 0.33 -20.34 0.50
CA ILE A 120 0.05 -18.91 0.30
C ILE A 120 -1.30 -18.52 0.88
N TYR A 121 -2.31 -19.34 0.68
CA TYR A 121 -3.66 -19.10 1.19
C TYR A 121 -4.21 -20.36 1.85
N ALA A 122 -4.84 -20.19 2.98
CA ALA A 122 -5.68 -21.18 3.61
C ALA A 122 -7.02 -20.55 4.00
N PRO A 123 -8.14 -21.28 3.86
CA PRO A 123 -9.44 -20.75 4.23
C PRO A 123 -9.49 -20.26 5.68
N VAL A 124 -10.28 -19.25 5.94
CA VAL A 124 -10.59 -18.80 7.30
C VAL A 124 -11.05 -19.99 8.14
N ASN A 125 -10.55 -20.13 9.35
CA ASN A 125 -10.74 -21.26 10.26
C ASN A 125 -9.93 -22.54 9.92
N ASP A 126 -9.07 -22.53 8.91
CA ASP A 126 -8.12 -23.62 8.72
C ASP A 126 -6.98 -23.47 9.75
N PRO A 127 -6.66 -24.55 10.53
CA PRO A 127 -5.56 -24.50 11.50
C PRO A 127 -4.17 -24.22 10.87
N SER A 128 -4.02 -24.45 9.58
CA SER A 128 -2.80 -24.17 8.83
C SER A 128 -2.65 -22.70 8.44
N HIS A 129 -3.67 -21.87 8.69
CA HIS A 129 -3.63 -20.44 8.43
C HIS A 129 -2.64 -19.76 9.38
N ALA A 130 -1.42 -19.51 8.92
CA ALA A 130 -0.28 -19.22 9.77
C ALA A 130 -0.43 -17.94 10.60
N ASN A 131 -1.16 -16.94 10.11
CA ASN A 131 -1.38 -15.68 10.82
C ASN A 131 -2.75 -15.61 11.56
N GLY A 132 -3.64 -16.57 11.33
CA GLY A 132 -4.97 -16.63 11.94
C GLY A 132 -5.95 -15.51 11.52
N THR A 133 -5.53 -14.62 10.62
CA THR A 133 -6.30 -13.44 10.21
C THR A 133 -6.91 -13.55 8.81
N GLY A 134 -6.50 -14.53 8.02
CA GLY A 134 -6.89 -14.65 6.62
C GLY A 134 -6.04 -13.81 5.69
N GLY A 135 -6.36 -13.86 4.40
CA GLY A 135 -5.64 -13.12 3.38
C GLY A 135 -4.36 -13.77 2.89
N ILE A 136 -3.58 -12.99 2.18
CA ILE A 136 -2.25 -13.37 1.71
C ILE A 136 -1.25 -12.25 2.00
N GLU A 137 0.03 -12.59 1.98
CA GLU A 137 1.08 -11.59 2.08
C GLU A 137 1.36 -10.97 0.71
N MET A 138 1.72 -9.68 0.68
CA MET A 138 2.05 -8.98 -0.57
C MET A 138 3.19 -9.66 -1.34
N ALA A 139 4.18 -10.23 -0.64
CA ALA A 139 5.27 -10.96 -1.27
C ALA A 139 4.78 -12.22 -2.00
N ASP A 140 3.69 -12.81 -1.56
CA ASP A 140 3.10 -14.00 -2.17
C ASP A 140 2.32 -13.66 -3.46
N GLU A 141 1.86 -12.40 -3.64
CA GLU A 141 1.35 -11.94 -4.94
C GLU A 141 2.43 -12.02 -6.02
N VAL A 142 3.69 -11.69 -5.67
CA VAL A 142 4.84 -11.84 -6.59
C VAL A 142 5.04 -13.29 -6.99
N VAL A 143 4.91 -14.23 -6.04
CA VAL A 143 5.00 -15.67 -6.32
C VAL A 143 3.86 -16.14 -7.24
N LEU A 144 2.63 -15.70 -6.97
CA LEU A 144 1.47 -16.04 -7.80
C LEU A 144 1.60 -15.48 -9.22
N LEU A 145 2.01 -14.22 -9.36
CA LEU A 145 2.25 -13.61 -10.68
C LEU A 145 3.34 -14.33 -11.46
N ASP A 146 4.44 -14.75 -10.80
CA ASP A 146 5.51 -15.53 -11.43
C ASP A 146 5.02 -16.89 -11.96
N HIS A 147 4.05 -17.52 -11.28
CA HIS A 147 3.41 -18.75 -11.77
C HIS A 147 2.74 -18.55 -13.14
N TYR A 148 2.18 -17.36 -13.39
CA TYR A 148 1.62 -16.99 -14.70
C TYR A 148 2.67 -16.43 -15.67
N GLY A 149 3.95 -16.49 -15.32
CA GLY A 149 5.06 -15.98 -16.14
C GLY A 149 5.21 -14.45 -16.10
N ILE A 150 4.52 -13.78 -15.16
CA ILE A 150 4.53 -12.32 -15.03
C ILE A 150 5.57 -11.94 -13.96
N LYS A 151 6.67 -11.32 -14.40
CA LYS A 151 7.68 -10.79 -13.47
C LYS A 151 7.15 -9.53 -12.79
N SER A 152 7.30 -9.47 -11.47
CA SER A 152 6.88 -8.36 -10.64
C SER A 152 7.83 -8.16 -9.47
N VAL A 153 7.72 -7.01 -8.82
CA VAL A 153 8.48 -6.68 -7.61
C VAL A 153 7.58 -5.98 -6.61
N MET A 154 7.79 -6.27 -5.34
CA MET A 154 7.22 -5.51 -4.23
C MET A 154 8.13 -4.32 -3.92
N THR A 155 7.56 -3.16 -3.64
CA THR A 155 8.27 -1.95 -3.20
C THR A 155 7.42 -1.11 -2.26
N ASP A 156 8.05 -0.27 -1.44
CA ASP A 156 7.41 0.59 -0.44
C ASP A 156 8.20 1.88 -0.23
N ALA A 157 7.58 2.87 0.45
CA ALA A 157 8.20 4.17 0.69
C ALA A 157 9.39 4.13 1.68
N THR A 158 9.50 3.09 2.49
CA THR A 158 10.58 2.96 3.49
C THR A 158 11.87 2.50 2.82
N THR A 159 11.77 1.50 1.95
CA THR A 159 12.94 0.88 1.31
C THR A 159 13.32 1.55 0.00
N HIS A 160 12.34 2.00 -0.78
CA HIS A 160 12.54 2.57 -2.12
C HIS A 160 11.60 3.76 -2.37
N PRO A 161 11.81 4.92 -1.70
CA PRO A 161 10.90 6.07 -1.80
C PRO A 161 10.80 6.68 -3.20
N ASP A 162 11.77 6.43 -4.07
CA ASP A 162 11.77 6.85 -5.48
C ASP A 162 10.96 5.92 -6.40
N GLN A 163 10.61 4.73 -5.90
CA GLN A 163 9.83 3.72 -6.62
C GLN A 163 8.35 3.70 -6.23
N THR A 164 7.92 4.62 -5.39
CA THR A 164 6.55 4.75 -4.90
C THR A 164 6.10 6.20 -4.92
N GLY A 165 4.88 6.50 -4.45
CA GLY A 165 4.26 7.81 -4.59
C GLY A 165 3.63 8.02 -5.98
N LEU A 166 2.71 8.99 -6.10
CA LEU A 166 1.96 9.25 -7.33
C LEU A 166 2.84 9.39 -8.58
N PRO A 167 4.00 10.10 -8.56
CA PRO A 167 4.84 10.18 -9.74
C PRO A 167 5.42 8.83 -10.20
N ALA A 168 5.60 7.88 -9.27
CA ALA A 168 6.03 6.53 -9.64
C ALA A 168 4.90 5.75 -10.29
N LEU A 169 3.67 5.82 -9.73
CA LEU A 169 2.49 5.19 -10.33
C LEU A 169 2.25 5.71 -11.75
N GLU A 170 2.31 7.02 -11.97
CA GLU A 170 2.19 7.62 -13.31
C GLU A 170 3.22 7.05 -14.30
N ARG A 171 4.48 6.89 -13.87
CA ARG A 171 5.53 6.28 -14.71
C ARG A 171 5.23 4.82 -15.02
N TYR A 172 4.76 4.05 -14.05
CA TYR A 172 4.42 2.64 -14.25
C TYR A 172 3.24 2.48 -15.20
N LEU A 173 2.17 3.22 -14.99
CA LEU A 173 0.98 3.22 -15.86
C LEU A 173 1.32 3.67 -17.28
N THR A 174 2.16 4.71 -17.45
CA THR A 174 2.65 5.15 -18.76
C THR A 174 3.43 4.04 -19.48
N ALA A 175 4.17 3.22 -18.73
CA ALA A 175 4.91 2.08 -19.26
C ALA A 175 4.06 0.80 -19.38
N ASN A 176 2.75 0.89 -19.25
CA ASN A 176 1.79 -0.22 -19.25
C ASN A 176 2.10 -1.31 -18.22
N ARG A 177 2.76 -0.94 -17.11
CA ARG A 177 2.97 -1.85 -15.98
C ARG A 177 1.73 -1.86 -15.10
N LYS A 178 1.40 -3.01 -14.52
CA LYS A 178 0.23 -3.18 -13.66
C LYS A 178 0.63 -3.07 -12.21
N ILE A 179 -0.29 -2.57 -11.38
CA ILE A 179 0.01 -2.16 -10.01
C ILE A 179 -1.06 -2.71 -9.08
N ILE A 180 -0.66 -3.54 -8.10
CA ILE A 180 -1.50 -3.90 -6.95
C ILE A 180 -1.05 -3.02 -5.78
N ALA A 181 -1.96 -2.35 -5.11
CA ALA A 181 -1.68 -1.46 -3.98
C ALA A 181 -2.27 -2.02 -2.68
N TRP A 182 -1.54 -1.82 -1.56
CA TRP A 182 -1.97 -2.17 -0.22
C TRP A 182 -2.54 -0.95 0.49
N VAL A 183 -3.84 -0.94 0.75
CA VAL A 183 -4.58 0.23 1.20
C VAL A 183 -5.46 -0.05 2.42
N ASN A 184 -5.89 1.02 3.08
CA ASN A 184 -6.93 0.97 4.11
C ASN A 184 -8.30 1.02 3.45
N SER A 185 -9.03 -0.08 3.47
CA SER A 185 -10.35 -0.21 2.86
C SER A 185 -11.37 0.76 3.48
N ALA A 186 -11.29 1.01 4.78
CA ALA A 186 -12.23 1.92 5.45
C ALA A 186 -12.12 3.36 4.92
N VAL A 187 -10.92 3.79 4.49
CA VAL A 187 -10.69 5.09 3.86
C VAL A 187 -11.19 5.08 2.42
N ILE A 188 -10.90 4.02 1.64
CA ILE A 188 -11.37 3.89 0.25
C ILE A 188 -12.89 3.96 0.19
N TRP A 189 -13.57 3.16 1.00
CA TRP A 189 -15.04 3.05 0.99
C TRP A 189 -15.74 4.06 1.89
N ASN A 190 -14.99 4.99 2.50
CA ASN A 190 -15.53 6.03 3.40
C ASN A 190 -16.46 5.44 4.47
N THR A 191 -16.04 4.36 5.12
CA THR A 191 -16.83 3.69 6.17
C THR A 191 -16.62 4.35 7.54
N SER A 192 -17.47 4.01 8.50
CA SER A 192 -17.32 4.47 9.90
C SER A 192 -16.27 3.68 10.71
N ASP A 193 -15.63 2.68 10.12
CA ASP A 193 -14.58 1.91 10.76
C ASP A 193 -13.37 2.82 11.05
N GLN A 194 -12.82 2.71 12.25
CA GLN A 194 -11.72 3.54 12.75
C GLN A 194 -10.35 2.85 12.61
N ARG A 195 -10.23 1.83 11.76
CA ARG A 195 -8.93 1.19 11.52
C ARG A 195 -7.95 2.18 10.92
N THR A 196 -6.69 2.08 11.33
CA THR A 196 -5.61 2.98 10.91
C THR A 196 -4.54 2.27 10.09
N ALA A 197 -4.63 0.96 9.95
CA ALA A 197 -3.72 0.14 9.16
C ALA A 197 -4.36 -0.25 7.82
N ALA A 198 -3.52 -0.49 6.82
CA ALA A 198 -3.95 -1.11 5.57
C ALA A 198 -4.42 -2.55 5.82
N ASP A 199 -5.37 -3.00 5.03
CA ASP A 199 -6.03 -4.31 5.18
C ASP A 199 -6.57 -4.86 3.86
N HIS A 200 -6.34 -4.16 2.73
CA HIS A 200 -6.98 -4.48 1.46
C HIS A 200 -6.05 -4.30 0.27
N PHE A 201 -6.14 -5.25 -0.69
CA PHE A 201 -5.46 -5.16 -1.98
C PHE A 201 -6.44 -4.81 -3.09
N LEU A 202 -6.01 -3.89 -3.95
CA LEU A 202 -6.74 -3.48 -5.15
C LEU A 202 -5.77 -3.14 -6.29
N VAL A 203 -6.28 -3.11 -7.53
CA VAL A 203 -5.48 -2.79 -8.72
C VAL A 203 -5.68 -1.34 -9.10
N VAL A 204 -4.57 -0.59 -9.25
CA VAL A 204 -4.59 0.78 -9.77
C VAL A 204 -4.53 0.72 -11.29
N THR A 205 -5.61 1.06 -11.96
CA THR A 205 -5.77 0.95 -13.42
C THR A 205 -5.51 2.26 -14.15
N GLY A 206 -5.63 3.39 -13.46
CA GLY A 206 -5.37 4.70 -14.03
C GLY A 206 -5.33 5.84 -13.04
N ILE A 207 -4.74 6.95 -13.48
CA ILE A 207 -4.71 8.25 -12.78
C ILE A 207 -5.17 9.33 -13.76
N ASP A 208 -6.25 10.04 -13.44
CA ASP A 208 -6.65 11.26 -14.16
C ASP A 208 -6.27 12.49 -13.33
N THR A 209 -5.16 13.13 -13.70
CA THR A 209 -4.68 14.32 -13.00
C THR A 209 -5.51 15.58 -13.31
N ASN A 210 -6.34 15.59 -14.34
CA ASN A 210 -7.23 16.71 -14.64
C ASN A 210 -8.49 16.65 -13.76
N ALA A 211 -9.01 15.44 -13.55
CA ALA A 211 -10.16 15.20 -12.68
C ALA A 211 -9.77 14.99 -11.21
N GLU A 212 -8.47 14.85 -10.91
CA GLU A 212 -7.92 14.49 -9.58
C GLU A 212 -8.48 13.15 -9.07
N VAL A 213 -8.57 12.15 -9.94
CA VAL A 213 -9.18 10.84 -9.69
C VAL A 213 -8.16 9.72 -9.91
N ILE A 214 -8.24 8.70 -9.06
CA ILE A 214 -7.61 7.39 -9.25
C ILE A 214 -8.68 6.39 -9.64
N HIS A 215 -8.41 5.63 -10.69
CA HIS A 215 -9.23 4.54 -11.20
C HIS A 215 -8.75 3.21 -10.64
N LEU A 216 -9.67 2.41 -10.12
CA LEU A 216 -9.38 1.17 -9.41
C LEU A 216 -10.22 0.02 -9.97
N ASN A 217 -9.60 -1.14 -10.11
CA ASN A 217 -10.31 -2.40 -10.07
C ASN A 217 -10.19 -2.93 -8.65
N ASP A 218 -11.19 -2.65 -7.84
CA ASP A 218 -11.25 -3.05 -6.44
C ASP A 218 -12.10 -4.34 -6.31
N PRO A 219 -11.50 -5.45 -5.82
CA PRO A 219 -12.24 -6.69 -5.61
C PRO A 219 -13.38 -6.57 -4.59
N GLY A 220 -13.30 -5.61 -3.67
CA GLY A 220 -14.33 -5.36 -2.66
C GLY A 220 -15.47 -4.46 -3.12
N ALA A 221 -15.32 -3.77 -4.26
CA ALA A 221 -16.38 -2.95 -4.84
C ALA A 221 -17.50 -3.78 -5.45
N ASP A 222 -18.60 -3.16 -5.80
CA ASP A 222 -19.74 -3.78 -6.49
C ASP A 222 -19.73 -3.55 -8.01
N HIS A 223 -18.72 -2.85 -8.53
CA HIS A 223 -18.54 -2.53 -9.95
C HIS A 223 -17.06 -2.34 -10.31
N ALA A 224 -16.75 -2.51 -11.58
CA ALA A 224 -15.45 -2.21 -12.15
C ALA A 224 -15.21 -0.69 -12.26
N ASP A 225 -13.95 -0.29 -12.34
CA ASP A 225 -13.55 1.12 -12.50
C ASP A 225 -14.09 2.00 -11.36
N GLU A 226 -13.94 1.55 -10.12
CA GLU A 226 -14.20 2.39 -8.96
C GLU A 226 -13.32 3.64 -9.01
N GLN A 227 -13.92 4.81 -8.76
CA GLN A 227 -13.21 6.08 -8.84
C GLN A 227 -13.18 6.76 -7.48
N VAL A 228 -11.99 7.04 -7.00
CA VAL A 228 -11.78 7.77 -5.75
C VAL A 228 -10.93 9.01 -6.00
N SER A 229 -11.05 10.03 -5.12
CA SER A 229 -10.16 11.19 -5.23
C SER A 229 -8.70 10.79 -5.00
N MET A 230 -7.76 11.50 -5.64
CA MET A 230 -6.33 11.30 -5.40
C MET A 230 -5.98 11.45 -3.92
N THR A 231 -6.66 12.35 -3.20
CA THR A 231 -6.47 12.54 -1.75
C THR A 231 -6.96 11.31 -0.97
N THR A 232 -8.13 10.77 -1.28
CA THR A 232 -8.65 9.54 -0.65
C THR A 232 -7.69 8.39 -0.84
N PHE A 233 -7.28 8.14 -2.09
CA PHE A 233 -6.35 7.06 -2.40
C PHE A 233 -5.01 7.21 -1.66
N THR A 234 -4.38 8.38 -1.72
CA THR A 234 -3.08 8.58 -1.06
C THR A 234 -3.17 8.45 0.45
N THR A 235 -4.28 8.92 1.06
CA THR A 235 -4.51 8.74 2.50
C THR A 235 -4.65 7.26 2.86
N ALA A 236 -5.41 6.49 2.10
CA ALA A 236 -5.57 5.05 2.30
C ALA A 236 -4.26 4.29 2.12
N TRP A 237 -3.51 4.62 1.08
CA TRP A 237 -2.28 3.95 0.68
C TRP A 237 -1.12 4.21 1.65
N GLN A 238 -0.99 5.44 2.17
CA GLN A 238 0.02 5.79 3.18
C GLN A 238 -0.08 4.95 4.46
N THR A 239 -1.26 4.45 4.80
CA THR A 239 -1.42 3.55 5.97
C THR A 239 -0.72 2.21 5.78
N GLY A 240 -0.47 1.80 4.54
CA GLY A 240 0.29 0.63 4.12
C GLY A 240 1.75 0.95 3.74
N GLY A 241 2.26 2.15 4.07
CA GLY A 241 3.63 2.56 3.73
C GLY A 241 3.85 2.78 2.24
N ASP A 242 2.83 3.17 1.51
CA ASP A 242 2.83 3.31 0.05
C ASP A 242 3.30 2.03 -0.67
N SER A 243 2.96 0.87 -0.10
CA SER A 243 3.39 -0.43 -0.61
C SER A 243 2.62 -0.83 -1.86
N ILE A 244 3.33 -1.38 -2.84
CA ILE A 244 2.79 -1.91 -4.09
C ILE A 244 3.52 -3.17 -4.54
N VAL A 245 2.81 -3.99 -5.31
CA VAL A 245 3.40 -4.92 -6.27
C VAL A 245 3.27 -4.33 -7.66
N VAL A 246 4.37 -4.22 -8.38
CA VAL A 246 4.38 -3.67 -9.74
C VAL A 246 5.01 -4.66 -10.71
N THR A 247 4.33 -4.91 -11.84
CA THR A 247 4.82 -5.85 -12.86
C THR A 247 6.06 -5.31 -13.58
N GLY A 248 6.87 -6.19 -14.17
CA GLY A 248 7.97 -5.80 -15.05
C GLY A 248 7.46 -5.01 -16.27
N ALA A 249 8.38 -4.38 -17.01
CA ALA A 249 8.05 -3.86 -18.32
C ALA A 249 7.72 -5.04 -19.26
N ALA A 250 6.65 -4.88 -20.04
CA ALA A 250 6.24 -5.85 -21.03
C ALA A 250 7.27 -5.94 -22.17
#